data_96ce77e8a150e43d1c718be7865a8d8c
#
_entry.id   96ce77e8a150e43d1c718be7865a8d8c
#
_cell.length_a   1.000
_cell.length_b   1.000
_cell.length_c   1.000
_cell.angle_alpha   90.00
_cell.angle_beta   90.00
_cell.angle_gamma   90.00
#
_symmetry.space_group_name_H-M   'P 1'
#
loop_
_entity.id
_entity.type
_entity.pdbx_description
1 polymer ?
#
loop_
_entity_poly.entity_id
_entity_poly.type
_entity_poly.pdbx_seq_one_letter_code
_entity_poly.pdbx_strand_id
1 'polypeptide(L)'
;MSEHTAPTTKKGATMRVTLTRTQGAQFVAKNAAGQTALIDGPADIGGQGEGVRPMEMLLMSLAGCSAMDVLLILNKQRQPIVDLTIDVEGQRADAVPAVYTDIHLVFTATGDLDAAKLDRAVALSMEKYCSVTKMLEPTVRITHAARIVAADASSSTKPADGGTRA
;
A
#
# COMPACT_ATOMS: atom_id res chain seq x y z
N MET A 1 -44.96 8.14 -22.31
CA MET A 1 -44.43 7.97 -20.94
C MET A 1 -43.28 7.01 -21.07
N SER A 2 -42.04 7.53 -21.15
CA SER A 2 -40.83 6.70 -21.31
C SER A 2 -40.22 6.46 -19.92
N GLU A 3 -40.27 5.22 -19.43
CA GLU A 3 -39.61 4.81 -18.21
C GLU A 3 -38.09 4.89 -18.41
N HIS A 4 -37.49 5.79 -17.68
CA HIS A 4 -36.04 5.92 -17.58
C HIS A 4 -35.52 4.84 -16.60
N THR A 5 -35.13 3.70 -17.15
CA THR A 5 -34.53 2.62 -16.38
C THR A 5 -33.12 3.09 -15.94
N ALA A 6 -32.93 3.36 -14.66
CA ALA A 6 -31.64 3.70 -14.08
C ALA A 6 -30.63 2.54 -14.29
N PRO A 7 -29.35 2.81 -14.61
CA PRO A 7 -28.37 1.75 -14.80
C PRO A 7 -28.16 0.98 -13.50
N THR A 8 -28.33 -0.32 -13.54
CA THR A 8 -28.03 -1.25 -12.46
C THR A 8 -26.52 -1.25 -12.22
N THR A 9 -26.05 -0.52 -11.22
CA THR A 9 -24.66 -0.59 -10.77
C THR A 9 -24.41 -2.00 -10.22
N LYS A 10 -23.50 -2.75 -10.84
CA LYS A 10 -23.02 -4.02 -10.28
C LYS A 10 -22.46 -3.74 -8.87
N LYS A 11 -23.07 -4.35 -7.86
CA LYS A 11 -22.63 -4.23 -6.48
C LYS A 11 -21.23 -4.84 -6.37
N GLY A 12 -20.23 -4.05 -5.94
CA GLY A 12 -18.85 -4.53 -5.72
C GLY A 12 -18.78 -5.58 -4.60
N ALA A 13 -17.64 -6.25 -4.48
CA ALA A 13 -17.40 -7.24 -3.42
C ALA A 13 -17.41 -6.57 -2.03
N THR A 14 -18.05 -7.23 -1.06
CA THR A 14 -18.01 -6.80 0.34
C THR A 14 -16.77 -7.38 1.01
N MET A 15 -15.92 -6.52 1.53
CA MET A 15 -14.78 -6.90 2.37
C MET A 15 -15.17 -6.88 3.83
N ARG A 16 -14.63 -7.81 4.64
CA ARG A 16 -14.87 -7.86 6.08
C ARG A 16 -13.54 -8.00 6.82
N VAL A 17 -13.36 -7.17 7.84
CA VAL A 17 -12.24 -7.21 8.77
C VAL A 17 -12.81 -7.19 10.18
N THR A 18 -12.22 -7.94 11.10
CA THR A 18 -12.57 -7.96 12.53
C THR A 18 -11.34 -7.54 13.33
N LEU A 19 -11.51 -6.62 14.27
CA LEU A 19 -10.49 -6.25 15.25
C LEU A 19 -10.86 -6.85 16.59
N THR A 20 -9.91 -7.57 17.19
CA THR A 20 -10.05 -8.14 18.54
C THR A 20 -8.99 -7.54 19.43
N ARG A 21 -9.41 -6.94 20.53
CA ARG A 21 -8.48 -6.40 21.54
C ARG A 21 -7.74 -7.52 22.22
N THR A 22 -6.43 -7.37 22.36
CA THR A 22 -5.55 -8.29 23.12
C THR A 22 -5.30 -7.77 24.53
N GLN A 23 -4.77 -6.54 24.63
CA GLN A 23 -4.49 -5.87 25.90
C GLN A 23 -4.41 -4.35 25.67
N GLY A 24 -4.59 -3.55 26.70
CA GLY A 24 -4.46 -2.09 26.62
C GLY A 24 -5.14 -1.51 25.38
N ALA A 25 -4.38 -0.82 24.56
CA ALA A 25 -4.80 -0.27 23.25
C ALA A 25 -4.25 -1.08 22.06
N GLN A 26 -3.96 -2.37 22.27
CA GLN A 26 -3.47 -3.29 21.23
C GLN A 26 -4.60 -4.16 20.69
N PHE A 27 -4.61 -4.36 19.36
CA PHE A 27 -5.62 -5.13 18.63
C PHE A 27 -5.00 -6.03 17.58
N VAL A 28 -5.52 -7.22 17.40
CA VAL A 28 -5.28 -8.05 16.23
C VAL A 28 -6.40 -7.82 15.24
N ALA A 29 -6.07 -7.28 14.07
CA ALA A 29 -6.96 -7.21 12.92
C ALA A 29 -6.88 -8.52 12.13
N LYS A 30 -8.02 -9.05 11.70
CA LYS A 30 -8.11 -10.28 10.92
C LYS A 30 -9.08 -10.08 9.76
N ASN A 31 -8.69 -10.50 8.56
CA ASN A 31 -9.57 -10.52 7.39
C ASN A 31 -10.33 -11.84 7.25
N ALA A 32 -11.23 -11.92 6.28
CA ALA A 32 -12.04 -13.13 6.04
C ALA A 32 -11.20 -14.36 5.64
N ALA A 33 -10.01 -14.17 5.07
CA ALA A 33 -9.08 -15.25 4.70
C ALA A 33 -8.18 -15.71 5.86
N GLY A 34 -8.29 -15.07 7.03
CA GLY A 34 -7.53 -15.44 8.22
C GLY A 34 -6.18 -14.75 8.40
N GLN A 35 -5.75 -13.89 7.44
CA GLN A 35 -4.52 -13.12 7.59
C GLN A 35 -4.71 -12.04 8.66
N THR A 36 -3.63 -11.75 9.40
CA THR A 36 -3.66 -10.87 10.55
C THR A 36 -2.65 -9.73 10.45
N ALA A 37 -2.96 -8.63 11.14
CA ALA A 37 -2.05 -7.52 11.40
C ALA A 37 -2.20 -7.07 12.86
N LEU A 38 -1.08 -6.72 13.51
CA LEU A 38 -1.07 -6.18 14.85
C LEU A 38 -1.14 -4.65 14.78
N ILE A 39 -2.16 -4.08 15.40
CA ILE A 39 -2.39 -2.64 15.48
C ILE A 39 -2.22 -2.23 16.95
N ASP A 40 -1.49 -1.14 17.20
CA ASP A 40 -1.19 -0.72 18.56
C ASP A 40 -1.40 0.79 18.75
N GLY A 41 -1.85 1.14 19.94
CA GLY A 41 -2.02 2.51 20.37
C GLY A 41 -0.72 3.13 20.94
N PRO A 42 -0.72 4.44 21.29
CA PRO A 42 0.37 5.04 22.04
C PRO A 42 0.39 4.54 23.50
N ALA A 43 1.56 4.68 24.16
CA ALA A 43 1.77 4.17 25.50
C ALA A 43 0.85 4.82 26.54
N ASP A 44 0.51 6.09 26.38
CA ASP A 44 -0.37 6.87 27.25
C ASP A 44 -1.81 6.33 27.31
N ILE A 45 -2.24 5.57 26.32
CA ILE A 45 -3.53 4.85 26.33
C ILE A 45 -3.36 3.32 26.47
N GLY A 46 -2.16 2.85 26.85
CA GLY A 46 -1.87 1.45 27.13
C GLY A 46 -1.41 0.65 25.92
N GLY A 47 -0.87 1.28 24.89
CA GLY A 47 -0.16 0.59 23.80
C GLY A 47 1.18 0.04 24.24
N GLN A 48 1.64 -1.02 23.58
CA GLN A 48 2.88 -1.74 23.91
C GLN A 48 4.04 -1.38 22.97
N GLY A 49 3.75 -0.68 21.85
CA GLY A 49 4.76 -0.35 20.84
C GLY A 49 5.17 -1.53 19.95
N GLU A 50 4.41 -2.60 19.93
CA GLU A 50 4.70 -3.83 19.18
C GLU A 50 4.00 -3.89 17.81
N GLY A 51 2.93 -3.12 17.64
CA GLY A 51 2.12 -3.08 16.43
C GLY A 51 2.22 -1.74 15.70
N VAL A 52 1.71 -1.72 14.47
CA VAL A 52 1.65 -0.50 13.65
C VAL A 52 0.55 0.45 14.14
N ARG A 53 0.75 1.73 14.00
CA ARG A 53 -0.29 2.73 14.27
C ARG A 53 -1.36 2.73 13.17
N PRO A 54 -2.64 3.01 13.48
CA PRO A 54 -3.70 3.06 12.47
C PRO A 54 -3.39 4.00 11.29
N MET A 55 -2.81 5.17 11.56
CA MET A 55 -2.45 6.12 10.50
C MET A 55 -1.23 5.67 9.68
N GLU A 56 -0.27 4.93 10.26
CA GLU A 56 0.82 4.28 9.52
C GLU A 56 0.28 3.15 8.63
N MET A 57 -0.70 2.37 9.13
CA MET A 57 -1.37 1.35 8.34
C MET A 57 -2.02 1.93 7.07
N LEU A 58 -2.53 3.15 7.13
CA LEU A 58 -3.07 3.85 5.96
C LEU A 58 -1.99 4.13 4.90
N LEU A 59 -0.79 4.58 5.32
CA LEU A 59 0.36 4.75 4.42
C LEU A 59 0.83 3.41 3.84
N MET A 60 0.91 2.36 4.68
CA MET A 60 1.24 1.00 4.22
C MET A 60 0.24 0.48 3.19
N SER A 61 -1.06 0.76 3.38
CA SER A 61 -2.10 0.39 2.44
C SER A 61 -1.96 1.13 1.11
N LEU A 62 -1.62 2.42 1.14
CA LEU A 62 -1.35 3.21 -0.06
C LEU A 62 -0.14 2.67 -0.83
N ALA A 63 0.99 2.43 -0.12
CA ALA A 63 2.19 1.84 -0.70
C ALA A 63 1.92 0.48 -1.32
N GLY A 64 1.28 -0.43 -0.57
CA GLY A 64 0.98 -1.78 -1.05
C GLY A 64 0.05 -1.80 -2.25
N CYS A 65 -1.00 -0.97 -2.25
CA CYS A 65 -1.93 -0.87 -3.38
C CYS A 65 -1.21 -0.39 -4.65
N SER A 66 -0.44 0.70 -4.54
CA SER A 66 0.31 1.24 -5.69
C SER A 66 1.44 0.32 -6.16
N ALA A 67 2.13 -0.38 -5.24
CA ALA A 67 3.16 -1.36 -5.59
C ALA A 67 2.64 -2.49 -6.48
N MET A 68 1.48 -3.06 -6.14
CA MET A 68 0.86 -4.13 -6.92
C MET A 68 0.54 -3.68 -8.34
N ASP A 69 0.01 -2.46 -8.52
CA ASP A 69 -0.28 -1.90 -9.83
C ASP A 69 1.00 -1.69 -10.65
N VAL A 70 2.03 -1.08 -10.05
CA VAL A 70 3.32 -0.82 -10.72
C VAL A 70 3.97 -2.12 -11.18
N LEU A 71 4.04 -3.13 -10.30
CA LEU A 71 4.57 -4.45 -10.64
C LEU A 71 3.79 -5.11 -11.79
N LEU A 72 2.45 -5.05 -11.75
CA LEU A 72 1.61 -5.61 -12.80
C LEU A 72 1.84 -4.92 -14.15
N ILE A 73 2.00 -3.59 -14.16
CA ILE A 73 2.23 -2.81 -15.38
C ILE A 73 3.63 -3.09 -15.93
N LEU A 74 4.67 -3.07 -15.09
CA LEU A 74 6.05 -3.37 -15.50
C LEU A 74 6.19 -4.78 -16.06
N ASN A 75 5.54 -5.78 -15.45
CA ASN A 75 5.52 -7.15 -15.94
C ASN A 75 4.84 -7.25 -17.31
N LYS A 76 3.70 -6.57 -17.52
CA LYS A 76 3.04 -6.50 -18.84
C LYS A 76 3.91 -5.84 -19.90
N GLN A 77 4.74 -4.86 -19.50
CA GLN A 77 5.70 -4.20 -20.38
C GLN A 77 7.01 -5.00 -20.54
N ARG A 78 7.10 -6.19 -19.95
CA ARG A 78 8.29 -7.07 -19.97
C ARG A 78 9.55 -6.36 -19.49
N GLN A 79 9.42 -5.53 -18.46
CA GLN A 79 10.56 -4.87 -17.83
C GLN A 79 11.26 -5.85 -16.86
N PRO A 80 12.60 -5.96 -16.89
CA PRO A 80 13.34 -6.89 -16.03
C PRO A 80 13.54 -6.31 -14.63
N ILE A 81 12.43 -6.12 -13.90
CA ILE A 81 12.45 -5.65 -12.51
C ILE A 81 12.95 -6.77 -11.60
N VAL A 82 13.92 -6.45 -10.73
CA VAL A 82 14.48 -7.33 -9.71
C VAL A 82 13.81 -7.09 -8.37
N ASP A 83 13.65 -5.82 -7.97
CA ASP A 83 13.02 -5.42 -6.71
C ASP A 83 12.32 -4.07 -6.84
N LEU A 84 11.41 -3.79 -5.90
CA LEU A 84 10.67 -2.54 -5.80
C LEU A 84 10.49 -2.15 -4.33
N THR A 85 11.09 -1.03 -3.94
CA THR A 85 10.88 -0.40 -2.63
C THR A 85 10.06 0.88 -2.80
N ILE A 86 9.15 1.15 -1.86
CA ILE A 86 8.37 2.38 -1.83
C ILE A 86 8.50 3.03 -0.46
N ASP A 87 9.17 4.17 -0.43
CA ASP A 87 9.22 5.03 0.75
C ASP A 87 8.01 5.97 0.72
N VAL A 88 7.31 6.08 1.85
CA VAL A 88 6.12 6.93 1.96
C VAL A 88 6.25 7.83 3.17
N GLU A 89 6.14 9.13 2.95
CA GLU A 89 6.08 10.14 3.98
C GLU A 89 4.71 10.81 4.00
N GLY A 90 4.14 10.99 5.18
CA GLY A 90 2.85 11.64 5.36
C GLY A 90 2.91 12.74 6.41
N GLN A 91 2.58 13.98 6.00
CA GLN A 91 2.43 15.13 6.90
C GLN A 91 1.00 15.16 7.45
N ARG A 92 0.87 15.25 8.76
CA ARG A 92 -0.42 15.38 9.44
C ARG A 92 -0.71 16.82 9.82
N ALA A 93 -1.98 17.18 9.83
CA ALA A 93 -2.45 18.46 10.38
C ALA A 93 -2.16 18.57 11.88
N ASP A 94 -1.78 19.75 12.32
CA ASP A 94 -1.72 20.09 13.75
C ASP A 94 -3.12 20.52 14.23
N ALA A 95 -4.01 19.54 14.30
CA ALA A 95 -5.42 19.74 14.61
C ALA A 95 -6.05 18.44 15.17
N VAL A 96 -7.28 18.54 15.62
CA VAL A 96 -8.12 17.39 16.01
C VAL A 96 -9.37 17.38 15.12
N PRO A 97 -9.53 16.33 14.28
CA PRO A 97 -8.64 15.19 14.07
C PRO A 97 -7.38 15.55 13.26
N ALA A 98 -6.23 14.92 13.61
CA ALA A 98 -4.98 15.09 12.91
C ALA A 98 -4.93 14.19 11.66
N VAL A 99 -5.57 14.60 10.58
CA VAL A 99 -5.61 13.91 9.29
C VAL A 99 -4.33 14.16 8.49
N TYR A 100 -4.03 13.33 7.47
CA TYR A 100 -2.98 13.66 6.51
C TYR A 100 -3.41 14.84 5.65
N THR A 101 -2.49 15.79 5.45
CA THR A 101 -2.63 16.92 4.52
C THR A 101 -1.82 16.69 3.25
N ASP A 102 -0.66 16.05 3.40
CA ASP A 102 0.27 15.78 2.32
C ASP A 102 0.83 14.37 2.47
N ILE A 103 0.98 13.65 1.35
CA ILE A 103 1.65 12.37 1.27
C ILE A 103 2.58 12.40 0.07
N HIS A 104 3.83 11.95 0.26
CA HIS A 104 4.81 11.79 -0.80
C HIS A 104 5.29 10.35 -0.89
N LEU A 105 5.31 9.76 -2.10
CA LEU A 105 5.80 8.42 -2.36
C LEU A 105 7.03 8.46 -3.26
N VAL A 106 8.06 7.69 -2.91
CA VAL A 106 9.24 7.48 -3.76
C VAL A 106 9.33 6.02 -4.14
N PHE A 107 9.15 5.72 -5.42
CA PHE A 107 9.27 4.38 -5.97
C PHE A 107 10.72 4.14 -6.41
N THR A 108 11.41 3.21 -5.77
CA THR A 108 12.76 2.80 -6.12
C THR A 108 12.72 1.41 -6.74
N ALA A 109 12.88 1.32 -8.05
CA ALA A 109 12.92 0.06 -8.77
C ALA A 109 14.38 -0.38 -8.99
N THR A 110 14.67 -1.65 -8.74
CA THR A 110 15.97 -2.25 -8.98
C THR A 110 15.92 -3.10 -10.24
N GLY A 111 16.89 -2.95 -11.13
CA GLY A 111 17.00 -3.73 -12.37
C GLY A 111 17.44 -2.89 -13.57
N ASP A 112 17.51 -3.52 -14.72
CA ASP A 112 17.81 -2.86 -16.02
C ASP A 112 16.50 -2.44 -16.70
N LEU A 113 15.86 -1.41 -16.13
CA LEU A 113 14.55 -0.92 -16.57
C LEU A 113 14.68 0.33 -17.45
N ASP A 114 13.72 0.50 -18.34
CA ASP A 114 13.48 1.74 -19.05
C ASP A 114 12.81 2.78 -18.09
N ALA A 115 13.47 3.91 -17.88
CA ALA A 115 12.99 4.96 -16.98
C ALA A 115 11.61 5.50 -17.39
N ALA A 116 11.37 5.71 -18.68
CA ALA A 116 10.08 6.23 -19.16
C ALA A 116 8.94 5.21 -18.92
N LYS A 117 9.23 3.91 -18.96
CA LYS A 117 8.26 2.87 -18.63
C LYS A 117 7.98 2.80 -17.14
N LEU A 118 9.00 2.97 -16.28
CA LEU A 118 8.80 3.07 -14.83
C LEU A 118 7.93 4.29 -14.49
N ASP A 119 8.30 5.47 -14.99
CA ASP A 119 7.52 6.70 -14.77
C ASP A 119 6.06 6.53 -15.22
N ARG A 120 5.86 5.93 -16.39
CA ARG A 120 4.53 5.64 -16.91
C ARG A 120 3.75 4.65 -16.04
N ALA A 121 4.41 3.62 -15.50
CA ALA A 121 3.77 2.64 -14.62
C ALA A 121 3.33 3.29 -13.29
N VAL A 122 4.20 4.11 -12.69
CA VAL A 122 3.88 4.85 -11.46
C VAL A 122 2.75 5.85 -11.70
N ALA A 123 2.82 6.67 -12.75
CA ALA A 123 1.76 7.61 -13.09
C ALA A 123 0.41 6.91 -13.29
N LEU A 124 0.37 5.81 -14.03
CA LEU A 124 -0.87 5.04 -14.24
C LEU A 124 -1.44 4.46 -12.93
N SER A 125 -0.59 3.98 -12.03
CA SER A 125 -1.03 3.53 -10.70
C SER A 125 -1.66 4.70 -9.95
N MET A 126 -0.93 5.79 -9.76
CA MET A 126 -1.34 6.91 -8.92
C MET A 126 -2.56 7.67 -9.47
N GLU A 127 -2.62 7.88 -10.78
CA GLU A 127 -3.68 8.66 -11.43
C GLU A 127 -4.95 7.85 -11.72
N LYS A 128 -4.85 6.52 -11.87
CA LYS A 128 -5.96 5.73 -12.42
C LYS A 128 -6.31 4.47 -11.64
N TYR A 129 -5.33 3.66 -11.21
CA TYR A 129 -5.61 2.29 -10.77
C TYR A 129 -5.61 2.13 -9.24
N CYS A 130 -4.74 2.81 -8.50
CA CYS A 130 -4.66 2.66 -7.05
C CYS A 130 -5.93 3.16 -6.35
N SER A 131 -6.74 2.22 -5.87
CA SER A 131 -7.99 2.53 -5.19
C SER A 131 -7.78 3.35 -3.92
N VAL A 132 -6.67 3.13 -3.20
CA VAL A 132 -6.36 3.88 -1.97
C VAL A 132 -6.02 5.33 -2.32
N THR A 133 -5.24 5.58 -3.40
CA THR A 133 -5.01 6.94 -3.91
C THR A 133 -6.34 7.63 -4.19
N LYS A 134 -7.25 6.97 -4.93
CA LYS A 134 -8.56 7.52 -5.30
C LYS A 134 -9.46 7.83 -4.10
N MET A 135 -9.29 7.12 -2.98
CA MET A 135 -10.00 7.40 -1.73
C MET A 135 -9.41 8.58 -0.96
N LEU A 136 -8.10 8.82 -1.05
CA LEU A 136 -7.40 9.84 -0.29
C LEU A 136 -7.28 11.18 -1.02
N GLU A 137 -7.09 11.18 -2.34
CA GLU A 137 -6.83 12.37 -3.16
C GLU A 137 -7.86 13.50 -3.05
N PRO A 138 -9.15 13.26 -2.72
CA PRO A 138 -10.11 14.36 -2.55
C PRO A 138 -9.79 15.30 -1.37
N THR A 139 -9.00 14.83 -0.39
CA THR A 139 -8.72 15.58 0.85
C THR A 139 -7.23 15.66 1.18
N VAL A 140 -6.38 14.91 0.48
CA VAL A 140 -4.94 14.81 0.74
C VAL A 140 -4.18 15.14 -0.53
N ARG A 141 -3.20 16.04 -0.45
CA ARG A 141 -2.28 16.28 -1.57
C ARG A 141 -1.30 15.12 -1.67
N ILE A 142 -1.40 14.31 -2.73
CA ILE A 142 -0.52 13.16 -2.95
C ILE A 142 0.44 13.47 -4.09
N THR A 143 1.74 13.29 -3.84
CA THR A 143 2.82 13.46 -4.83
C THR A 143 3.68 12.20 -4.90
N HIS A 144 4.36 12.01 -6.01
CA HIS A 144 5.22 10.84 -6.17
C HIS A 144 6.45 11.14 -7.02
N ALA A 145 7.49 10.32 -6.86
CA ALA A 145 8.68 10.27 -7.70
C ALA A 145 9.04 8.81 -7.98
N ALA A 146 9.76 8.56 -9.06
CA ALA A 146 10.29 7.25 -9.38
C ALA A 146 11.80 7.34 -9.68
N ARG A 147 12.54 6.28 -9.31
CA ARG A 147 13.97 6.17 -9.62
C ARG A 147 14.35 4.71 -9.85
N ILE A 148 15.41 4.52 -10.67
CA ILE A 148 16.01 3.21 -10.91
C ILE A 148 17.34 3.15 -10.19
N VAL A 149 17.63 2.01 -9.57
CA VAL A 149 18.95 1.65 -9.05
C VAL A 149 19.44 0.40 -9.76
N ALA A 150 20.75 0.34 -10.02
CA ALA A 150 21.34 -0.86 -10.60
C ALA A 150 21.19 -2.04 -9.63
N ALA A 151 20.97 -3.24 -10.16
CA ALA A 151 21.01 -4.44 -9.35
C ALA A 151 22.48 -4.71 -8.96
N ASP A 152 22.78 -4.71 -7.65
CA ASP A 152 24.09 -5.14 -7.18
C ASP A 152 24.29 -6.64 -7.50
N ALA A 153 25.43 -6.97 -8.10
CA ALA A 153 25.75 -8.36 -8.47
C ALA A 153 25.90 -9.31 -7.26
N SER A 154 25.71 -8.81 -6.03
CA SER A 154 25.98 -9.54 -4.77
C SER A 154 24.73 -10.02 -4.01
N SER A 155 23.50 -9.71 -4.43
CA SER A 155 22.28 -10.03 -3.66
C SER A 155 21.47 -11.22 -4.19
N SER A 156 22.11 -12.25 -4.74
CA SER A 156 21.43 -13.52 -5.06
C SER A 156 21.39 -14.47 -3.85
N THR A 157 20.87 -14.02 -2.71
CA THR A 157 20.52 -14.93 -1.62
C THR A 157 19.06 -15.33 -1.75
N LYS A 158 18.82 -16.37 -2.55
CA LYS A 158 17.55 -17.09 -2.58
C LYS A 158 17.19 -17.53 -1.15
N PRO A 159 15.97 -17.29 -0.64
CA PRO A 159 15.58 -17.88 0.63
C PRO A 159 15.67 -19.41 0.54
N ALA A 160 16.38 -20.01 1.50
CA ALA A 160 16.53 -21.44 1.61
C ALA A 160 15.15 -22.10 1.74
N ASP A 161 14.88 -23.03 0.82
CA ASP A 161 13.74 -23.94 0.85
C ASP A 161 13.84 -24.82 2.11
N GLY A 162 13.05 -24.48 3.14
CA GLY A 162 12.94 -25.22 4.38
C GLY A 162 12.07 -26.45 4.20
N GLY A 163 12.51 -27.41 3.41
CA GLY A 163 11.95 -28.75 3.36
C GLY A 163 12.29 -29.48 4.65
N THR A 164 11.33 -29.63 5.56
CA THR A 164 11.36 -30.69 6.58
C THR A 164 10.23 -31.65 6.31
N ARG A 165 10.61 -32.80 5.71
CA ARG A 165 9.82 -34.02 5.79
C ARG A 165 10.07 -34.64 7.16
N ALA A 166 9.03 -34.91 7.90
CA ALA A 166 8.81 -36.10 8.72
C ALA A 166 7.38 -36.06 9.26
#